data_1116bca9fd0bc6c216cdb0fc4a805e5d
#
_entry.id   1116bca9fd0bc6c216cdb0fc4a805e5d
#
_cell.length_a   1.000
_cell.length_b   1.000
_cell.length_c   1.000
_cell.angle_alpha   90.00
_cell.angle_beta   90.00
_cell.angle_gamma   90.00
#
_symmetry.space_group_name_H-M   'P 1'
#
loop_
_entity.id
_entity.type
_entity.pdbx_description
1 polymer ?
#
loop_
_entity_poly.entity_id
_entity_poly.type
_entity_poly.pdbx_seq_one_letter_code
_entity_poly.pdbx_strand_id
1 'polypeptide(L)'
;MRFNRSFINVIGCGYAGIECALFLAGHGHKVHIFDACKEYKDYCNDCDFAKKREVNEALLSRELSLLGSPLIKAEEQLLLKGYNKKDLPEILLEIGKDMVKHNENIEYFEACVHEINPKEVTIIATEPNTDKKMFDFLLKQFGSMRCFSHMPVYPVLKKIDESRLLQKEFDDEFLYLPLNYQEYINFINHIVKGLNEEIDEKDFKLVENTMEDLVDKGKDNLKNYAMMPVLLKEINEKPYAVLKLRKTEKGFRIEEISSKFDLINQMQVFSSLNGFENSIIVKKADALDICFLNSRYVVNQFHQCFQNENIFFAGSILGITGYVDCIASGLYTALNVNKYFSDKQMIPLPRDSCIGMLAKRIVSSASIKPQPFIDDYGLIDDNFEDEEIVSKTFRKSIDALAQFKEDYLNGKYV
;
A
#
# COMPACT_ATOMS: atom_id res chain seq x y z
N MET A 1 -13.18 -13.96 33.81
CA MET A 1 -13.93 -15.03 33.14
C MET A 1 -13.11 -15.47 31.94
N ARG A 2 -12.61 -16.70 31.89
CA ARG A 2 -11.93 -17.23 30.68
C ARG A 2 -13.01 -17.42 29.62
N PHE A 3 -12.96 -16.59 28.57
CA PHE A 3 -13.78 -16.81 27.39
C PHE A 3 -13.33 -18.14 26.75
N ASN A 4 -14.28 -18.94 26.30
CA ASN A 4 -13.99 -20.17 25.56
C ASN A 4 -13.48 -19.75 24.17
N ARG A 5 -12.17 -19.54 24.04
CA ARG A 5 -11.50 -19.16 22.78
C ARG A 5 -11.36 -20.41 21.95
N SER A 6 -12.34 -20.68 21.08
CA SER A 6 -12.35 -21.89 20.24
C SER A 6 -11.70 -21.67 18.88
N PHE A 7 -11.71 -20.47 18.34
CA PHE A 7 -11.17 -20.11 17.05
C PHE A 7 -10.75 -18.64 17.00
N ILE A 8 -9.99 -18.29 15.95
CA ILE A 8 -9.54 -16.93 15.64
C ILE A 8 -10.19 -16.52 14.31
N ASN A 9 -10.85 -15.37 14.27
CA ASN A 9 -11.42 -14.83 13.06
C ASN A 9 -10.39 -13.97 12.32
N VAL A 10 -10.29 -14.13 10.99
CA VAL A 10 -9.50 -13.28 10.09
C VAL A 10 -10.43 -12.72 9.03
N ILE A 11 -10.60 -11.41 9.00
CA ILE A 11 -11.48 -10.72 8.05
C ILE A 11 -10.62 -10.10 6.96
N GLY A 12 -10.71 -10.64 5.75
CA GLY A 12 -9.88 -10.30 4.59
C GLY A 12 -8.94 -11.44 4.21
N CYS A 13 -8.93 -11.79 2.93
CA CYS A 13 -8.12 -12.87 2.35
C CYS A 13 -7.12 -12.32 1.32
N GLY A 14 -6.49 -11.17 1.66
CA GLY A 14 -5.31 -10.65 0.99
C GLY A 14 -4.03 -11.14 1.64
N TYR A 15 -2.87 -10.59 1.27
CA TYR A 15 -1.57 -11.08 1.75
C TYR A 15 -1.46 -11.13 3.27
N ALA A 16 -1.88 -10.06 3.97
CA ALA A 16 -1.79 -10.02 5.42
C ALA A 16 -2.73 -11.02 6.09
N GLY A 17 -3.97 -11.16 5.58
CA GLY A 17 -4.95 -12.10 6.13
C GLY A 17 -4.55 -13.56 5.90
N ILE A 18 -4.07 -13.89 4.70
CA ILE A 18 -3.55 -15.23 4.36
C ILE A 18 -2.36 -15.58 5.25
N GLU A 19 -1.40 -14.65 5.39
CA GLU A 19 -0.23 -14.84 6.25
C GLU A 19 -0.64 -15.11 7.70
N CYS A 20 -1.58 -14.30 8.24
CA CYS A 20 -2.12 -14.50 9.58
C CYS A 20 -2.75 -15.90 9.73
N ALA A 21 -3.63 -16.26 8.80
CA ALA A 21 -4.38 -17.52 8.89
C ALA A 21 -3.44 -18.74 8.82
N LEU A 22 -2.52 -18.75 7.85
CA LEU A 22 -1.58 -19.86 7.68
C LEU A 22 -0.60 -19.99 8.85
N PHE A 23 -0.08 -18.86 9.35
CA PHE A 23 0.83 -18.88 10.50
C PHE A 23 0.13 -19.42 11.75
N LEU A 24 -1.07 -18.90 12.06
CA LEU A 24 -1.82 -19.33 13.24
C LEU A 24 -2.27 -20.80 13.14
N ALA A 25 -2.72 -21.23 11.97
CA ALA A 25 -3.07 -22.61 11.71
C ALA A 25 -1.86 -23.56 11.88
N GLY A 26 -0.67 -23.14 11.40
CA GLY A 26 0.58 -23.86 11.59
C GLY A 26 1.03 -23.95 13.06
N HIS A 27 0.50 -23.10 13.94
CA HIS A 27 0.70 -23.16 15.40
C HIS A 27 -0.44 -23.88 16.14
N GLY A 28 -1.31 -24.57 15.41
CA GLY A 28 -2.36 -25.44 15.98
C GLY A 28 -3.65 -24.71 16.35
N HIS A 29 -3.81 -23.43 15.97
CA HIS A 29 -5.06 -22.71 16.19
C HIS A 29 -6.08 -23.03 15.10
N LYS A 30 -7.36 -23.07 15.48
CA LYS A 30 -8.47 -23.08 14.53
C LYS A 30 -8.74 -21.66 14.07
N VAL A 31 -8.83 -21.46 12.75
CA VAL A 31 -8.97 -20.15 12.13
C VAL A 31 -10.19 -20.13 11.22
N HIS A 32 -11.01 -19.10 11.34
CA HIS A 32 -12.06 -18.78 10.37
C HIS A 32 -11.58 -17.60 9.54
N ILE A 33 -11.46 -17.76 8.22
CA ILE A 33 -11.09 -16.67 7.31
C ILE A 33 -12.25 -16.29 6.41
N PHE A 34 -12.51 -14.99 6.28
CA PHE A 34 -13.61 -14.43 5.51
C PHE A 34 -13.06 -13.66 4.32
N ASP A 35 -13.40 -14.13 3.11
CA ASP A 35 -13.07 -13.49 1.83
C ASP A 35 -14.34 -12.87 1.24
N ALA A 36 -14.32 -11.56 1.04
CA ALA A 36 -15.41 -10.83 0.40
C ALA A 36 -15.51 -11.09 -1.11
N CYS A 37 -14.61 -11.93 -1.68
CA CYS A 37 -14.56 -12.30 -3.11
C CYS A 37 -14.51 -11.09 -4.06
N LYS A 38 -13.98 -9.95 -3.58
CA LYS A 38 -13.73 -8.80 -4.44
C LYS A 38 -12.41 -9.00 -5.18
N GLU A 39 -12.38 -8.57 -6.44
CA GLU A 39 -11.12 -8.56 -7.18
C GLU A 39 -10.06 -7.79 -6.40
N TYR A 40 -8.95 -8.45 -6.12
CA TYR A 40 -7.78 -7.81 -5.55
C TYR A 40 -7.20 -6.87 -6.61
N LYS A 41 -7.23 -5.60 -6.34
CA LYS A 41 -6.52 -4.61 -7.15
C LYS A 41 -5.24 -4.25 -6.40
N ASP A 42 -4.11 -4.80 -6.84
CA ASP A 42 -2.83 -4.37 -6.34
C ASP A 42 -2.54 -2.95 -6.83
N TYR A 43 -2.67 -2.01 -5.91
CA TYR A 43 -2.43 -0.60 -6.18
C TYR A 43 -0.94 -0.25 -6.17
N CYS A 44 -0.09 -1.16 -5.71
CA CYS A 44 1.35 -0.98 -5.63
C CYS A 44 2.14 -1.43 -6.86
N ASN A 45 1.57 -2.27 -7.71
CA ASN A 45 2.27 -2.77 -8.90
C ASN A 45 2.65 -1.69 -9.92
N ASP A 46 2.16 -0.46 -9.78
CA ASP A 46 2.51 0.64 -10.67
C ASP A 46 3.52 1.64 -10.08
N CYS A 47 4.00 1.38 -8.87
CA CYS A 47 5.08 2.16 -8.31
C CYS A 47 6.40 1.53 -8.78
N ASP A 48 7.06 2.09 -9.80
CA ASP A 48 8.45 1.79 -10.09
C ASP A 48 9.29 2.29 -8.91
N PHE A 49 9.87 1.34 -8.18
CA PHE A 49 10.54 1.64 -6.93
C PHE A 49 12.01 1.92 -7.14
N ALA A 50 12.48 2.96 -6.46
CA ALA A 50 13.88 3.26 -6.34
C ALA A 50 14.67 2.04 -5.82
N LYS A 51 15.95 1.88 -6.22
CA LYS A 51 16.88 0.83 -5.74
C LYS A 51 16.86 0.65 -4.22
N LYS A 52 16.65 1.74 -3.45
CA LYS A 52 16.52 1.71 -2.00
C LYS A 52 15.41 0.78 -1.53
N ARG A 53 14.29 0.74 -2.23
CA ARG A 53 13.18 -0.17 -1.90
C ARG A 53 13.54 -1.62 -2.18
N GLU A 54 14.14 -1.92 -3.33
CA GLU A 54 14.54 -3.29 -3.66
C GLU A 54 15.45 -3.88 -2.57
N VAL A 55 16.36 -3.05 -2.03
CA VAL A 55 17.26 -3.47 -0.94
C VAL A 55 16.50 -3.69 0.36
N ASN A 56 15.58 -2.79 0.72
CA ASN A 56 14.74 -2.92 1.91
C ASN A 56 13.81 -4.14 1.83
N GLU A 57 13.18 -4.34 0.68
CA GLU A 57 12.32 -5.49 0.41
C GLU A 57 13.08 -6.81 0.47
N ALA A 58 14.31 -6.86 -0.07
CA ALA A 58 15.17 -8.04 0.01
C ALA A 58 15.57 -8.37 1.46
N LEU A 59 15.85 -7.36 2.29
CA LEU A 59 16.11 -7.56 3.72
C LEU A 59 14.86 -8.04 4.43
N LEU A 60 13.72 -7.39 4.20
CA LEU A 60 12.45 -7.74 4.83
C LEU A 60 12.04 -9.18 4.48
N SER A 61 12.15 -9.60 3.22
CA SER A 61 11.86 -10.98 2.80
C SER A 61 12.74 -12.00 3.53
N ARG A 62 14.04 -11.70 3.74
CA ARG A 62 14.93 -12.56 4.53
C ARG A 62 14.53 -12.64 6.01
N GLU A 63 14.13 -11.53 6.59
CA GLU A 63 13.63 -11.47 7.95
C GLU A 63 12.38 -12.33 8.13
N LEU A 64 11.44 -12.21 7.18
CA LEU A 64 10.20 -12.99 7.16
C LEU A 64 10.45 -14.49 6.98
N SER A 65 11.39 -14.85 6.10
CA SER A 65 11.82 -16.24 5.92
C SER A 65 12.40 -16.82 7.23
N LEU A 66 13.27 -16.06 7.91
CA LEU A 66 13.83 -16.44 9.21
C LEU A 66 12.74 -16.65 10.27
N LEU A 67 11.73 -15.77 10.31
CA LEU A 67 10.60 -15.87 11.26
C LEU A 67 9.59 -16.96 10.88
N GLY A 68 9.72 -17.54 9.70
CA GLY A 68 8.94 -18.69 9.27
C GLY A 68 7.65 -18.33 8.54
N SER A 69 7.60 -17.18 7.86
CA SER A 69 6.47 -16.77 7.00
C SER A 69 6.06 -17.85 6.00
N PRO A 70 4.80 -18.30 6.01
CA PRO A 70 4.29 -19.27 5.04
C PRO A 70 4.33 -18.74 3.60
N LEU A 71 3.92 -17.47 3.38
CA LEU A 71 3.88 -16.88 2.03
C LEU A 71 5.27 -16.64 1.47
N ILE A 72 6.24 -16.16 2.27
CA ILE A 72 7.60 -15.96 1.78
C ILE A 72 8.28 -17.32 1.45
N LYS A 73 7.97 -18.37 2.19
CA LYS A 73 8.44 -19.73 1.80
C LYS A 73 7.86 -20.19 0.47
N ALA A 74 6.60 -19.85 0.19
CA ALA A 74 5.98 -20.14 -1.11
C ALA A 74 6.64 -19.31 -2.22
N GLU A 75 6.91 -18.03 -1.97
CA GLU A 75 7.63 -17.13 -2.89
C GLU A 75 9.02 -17.66 -3.24
N GLU A 76 9.81 -18.07 -2.24
CA GLU A 76 11.14 -18.66 -2.44
C GLU A 76 11.07 -19.91 -3.35
N GLN A 77 10.05 -20.75 -3.17
CA GLN A 77 9.85 -21.92 -4.02
C GLN A 77 9.50 -21.55 -5.47
N LEU A 78 8.71 -20.50 -5.67
CA LEU A 78 8.38 -19.99 -7.01
C LEU A 78 9.62 -19.44 -7.71
N LEU A 79 10.43 -18.66 -7.01
CA LEU A 79 11.70 -18.14 -7.53
C LEU A 79 12.67 -19.29 -7.94
N LEU A 80 12.77 -20.34 -7.12
CA LEU A 80 13.58 -21.52 -7.44
C LEU A 80 13.07 -22.29 -8.68
N LYS A 81 11.76 -22.21 -8.96
CA LYS A 81 11.14 -22.76 -10.18
C LYS A 81 11.29 -21.86 -11.40
N GLY A 82 11.92 -20.68 -11.26
CA GLY A 82 12.21 -19.77 -12.36
C GLY A 82 11.07 -18.79 -12.68
N TYR A 83 10.11 -18.59 -11.78
CA TYR A 83 9.10 -17.55 -11.96
C TYR A 83 9.72 -16.14 -11.87
N ASN A 84 9.21 -15.22 -12.67
CA ASN A 84 9.70 -13.86 -12.71
C ASN A 84 9.17 -13.09 -11.47
N LYS A 85 10.03 -12.27 -10.83
CA LYS A 85 9.64 -11.42 -9.69
C LYS A 85 8.42 -10.55 -9.94
N LYS A 86 8.23 -10.10 -11.18
CA LYS A 86 7.11 -9.21 -11.54
C LYS A 86 5.74 -9.88 -11.49
N ASP A 87 5.71 -11.18 -11.75
CA ASP A 87 4.47 -11.97 -11.79
C ASP A 87 4.17 -12.59 -10.41
N LEU A 88 5.15 -12.55 -9.50
CA LEU A 88 5.05 -13.17 -8.19
C LEU A 88 3.88 -12.67 -7.34
N PRO A 89 3.58 -11.38 -7.26
CA PRO A 89 2.49 -10.92 -6.38
C PRO A 89 1.15 -11.59 -6.71
N GLU A 90 0.74 -11.58 -7.97
CA GLU A 90 -0.53 -12.22 -8.39
C GLU A 90 -0.53 -13.73 -8.12
N ILE A 91 0.53 -14.42 -8.54
CA ILE A 91 0.66 -15.88 -8.39
C ILE A 91 0.70 -16.25 -6.90
N LEU A 92 1.41 -15.48 -6.08
CA LEU A 92 1.51 -15.73 -4.64
C LEU A 92 0.18 -15.57 -3.93
N LEU A 93 -0.64 -14.60 -4.35
CA LEU A 93 -1.98 -14.40 -3.79
C LEU A 93 -2.88 -15.60 -4.10
N GLU A 94 -2.87 -16.07 -5.35
CA GLU A 94 -3.65 -17.25 -5.76
C GLU A 94 -3.21 -18.51 -5.01
N ILE A 95 -1.91 -18.78 -4.95
CA ILE A 95 -1.35 -19.90 -4.20
C ILE A 95 -1.68 -19.79 -2.72
N GLY A 96 -1.56 -18.59 -2.13
CA GLY A 96 -1.90 -18.35 -0.74
C GLY A 96 -3.37 -18.65 -0.43
N LYS A 97 -4.29 -18.24 -1.30
CA LYS A 97 -5.73 -18.59 -1.18
C LYS A 97 -5.96 -20.10 -1.28
N ASP A 98 -5.24 -20.76 -2.18
CA ASP A 98 -5.33 -22.21 -2.33
C ASP A 98 -4.78 -22.95 -1.09
N MET A 99 -3.65 -22.49 -0.53
CA MET A 99 -3.10 -23.01 0.72
C MET A 99 -4.09 -22.86 1.89
N VAL A 100 -4.80 -21.73 1.98
CA VAL A 100 -5.83 -21.49 3.00
C VAL A 100 -6.99 -22.46 2.84
N LYS A 101 -7.51 -22.62 1.61
CA LYS A 101 -8.67 -23.51 1.32
C LYS A 101 -8.39 -24.99 1.61
N HIS A 102 -7.15 -25.42 1.51
CA HIS A 102 -6.75 -26.82 1.74
C HIS A 102 -6.16 -27.09 3.13
N ASN A 103 -6.19 -26.12 4.04
CA ASN A 103 -5.63 -26.28 5.38
C ASN A 103 -6.69 -26.81 6.36
N GLU A 104 -6.44 -27.94 6.99
CA GLU A 104 -7.37 -28.62 7.91
C GLU A 104 -7.73 -27.80 9.17
N ASN A 105 -6.89 -26.81 9.53
CA ASN A 105 -7.12 -25.93 10.66
C ASN A 105 -7.79 -24.60 10.27
N ILE A 106 -8.09 -24.39 8.97
CA ILE A 106 -8.71 -23.17 8.48
C ILE A 106 -10.07 -23.47 7.88
N GLU A 107 -11.09 -22.78 8.33
CA GLU A 107 -12.40 -22.76 7.71
C GLU A 107 -12.55 -21.51 6.87
N TYR A 108 -12.73 -21.68 5.55
CA TYR A 108 -12.78 -20.60 4.58
C TYR A 108 -14.24 -20.25 4.23
N PHE A 109 -14.59 -18.96 4.38
CA PHE A 109 -15.92 -18.44 4.10
C PHE A 109 -15.88 -17.40 2.98
N GLU A 110 -16.61 -17.62 1.91
CA GLU A 110 -16.88 -16.59 0.89
C GLU A 110 -18.01 -15.69 1.40
N ALA A 111 -17.67 -14.72 2.25
CA ALA A 111 -18.65 -13.87 2.88
C ALA A 111 -18.11 -12.49 3.23
N CYS A 112 -18.93 -11.46 3.07
CA CYS A 112 -18.67 -10.13 3.60
C CYS A 112 -19.07 -10.08 5.08
N VAL A 113 -18.14 -9.73 5.94
CA VAL A 113 -18.39 -9.47 7.37
C VAL A 113 -18.73 -8.00 7.55
N HIS A 114 -19.81 -7.71 8.26
CA HIS A 114 -20.30 -6.36 8.50
C HIS A 114 -20.31 -5.96 9.97
N GLU A 115 -20.22 -6.95 10.87
CA GLU A 115 -20.20 -6.76 12.32
C GLU A 115 -19.19 -7.73 12.94
N ILE A 116 -18.58 -7.31 14.04
CA ILE A 116 -17.56 -8.07 14.76
C ILE A 116 -18.10 -8.37 16.16
N ASN A 117 -18.00 -9.63 16.57
CA ASN A 117 -18.27 -9.99 17.95
C ASN A 117 -17.11 -9.52 18.84
N PRO A 118 -17.32 -8.55 19.76
CA PRO A 118 -16.24 -8.00 20.57
C PRO A 118 -15.64 -8.98 21.60
N LYS A 119 -16.24 -10.16 21.74
CA LYS A 119 -15.77 -11.21 22.66
C LYS A 119 -14.89 -12.26 21.97
N GLU A 120 -14.80 -12.24 20.65
CA GLU A 120 -14.01 -13.16 19.86
C GLU A 120 -12.73 -12.51 19.37
N VAL A 121 -11.63 -13.27 19.36
CA VAL A 121 -10.38 -12.77 18.81
C VAL A 121 -10.52 -12.63 17.30
N THR A 122 -10.36 -11.41 16.81
CA THR A 122 -10.58 -11.07 15.42
C THR A 122 -9.42 -10.21 14.89
N ILE A 123 -8.85 -10.64 13.76
CA ILE A 123 -7.86 -9.88 12.99
C ILE A 123 -8.59 -9.24 11.80
N ILE A 124 -8.55 -7.92 11.72
CA ILE A 124 -9.06 -7.17 10.57
C ILE A 124 -7.88 -6.94 9.63
N ALA A 125 -7.89 -7.64 8.49
CA ALA A 125 -6.86 -7.61 7.46
C ALA A 125 -7.48 -7.28 6.09
N THR A 126 -8.44 -6.33 6.09
CA THR A 126 -9.12 -5.92 4.88
C THR A 126 -8.18 -5.11 3.97
N GLU A 127 -8.36 -5.31 2.68
CA GLU A 127 -7.60 -4.66 1.63
C GLU A 127 -8.09 -3.22 1.38
N PRO A 128 -7.40 -2.43 0.54
CA PRO A 128 -7.79 -1.05 0.26
C PRO A 128 -9.24 -0.88 -0.22
N ASN A 129 -9.81 -1.86 -0.90
CA ASN A 129 -11.20 -1.88 -1.37
C ASN A 129 -12.16 -2.50 -0.35
N THR A 130 -11.95 -2.24 0.92
CA THR A 130 -12.81 -2.69 2.03
C THR A 130 -14.30 -2.48 1.70
N ASP A 131 -15.13 -3.47 2.04
CA ASP A 131 -16.57 -3.39 1.82
C ASP A 131 -17.18 -2.18 2.53
N LYS A 132 -18.14 -1.50 1.85
CA LYS A 132 -18.75 -0.27 2.37
C LYS A 132 -19.36 -0.45 3.76
N LYS A 133 -20.02 -1.56 4.03
CA LYS A 133 -20.64 -1.79 5.35
C LYS A 133 -19.59 -2.03 6.44
N MET A 134 -18.51 -2.75 6.11
CA MET A 134 -17.37 -2.86 7.02
C MET A 134 -16.73 -1.49 7.24
N PHE A 135 -16.57 -0.68 6.19
CA PHE A 135 -16.05 0.67 6.31
C PHE A 135 -16.93 1.54 7.21
N ASP A 136 -18.26 1.51 7.02
CA ASP A 136 -19.22 2.23 7.87
C ASP A 136 -19.14 1.76 9.34
N PHE A 137 -18.95 0.46 9.56
CA PHE A 137 -18.70 -0.09 10.90
C PHE A 137 -17.41 0.51 11.52
N LEU A 138 -16.31 0.52 10.76
CA LEU A 138 -15.04 1.10 11.23
C LEU A 138 -15.16 2.59 11.51
N LEU A 139 -15.84 3.36 10.64
CA LEU A 139 -16.12 4.78 10.86
C LEU A 139 -16.95 5.01 12.13
N LYS A 140 -17.97 4.20 12.36
CA LYS A 140 -18.81 4.27 13.56
C LYS A 140 -18.01 3.94 14.84
N GLN A 141 -17.13 2.94 14.75
CA GLN A 141 -16.33 2.49 15.89
C GLN A 141 -15.19 3.47 16.22
N PHE A 142 -14.49 4.00 15.23
CA PHE A 142 -13.28 4.81 15.42
C PHE A 142 -13.46 6.29 15.10
N GLY A 143 -14.57 6.66 14.46
CA GLY A 143 -14.89 8.03 14.06
C GLY A 143 -14.19 8.47 12.77
N SER A 144 -14.73 9.49 12.10
CA SER A 144 -14.23 10.01 10.82
C SER A 144 -12.79 10.56 10.87
N MET A 145 -12.31 10.96 12.04
CA MET A 145 -10.92 11.44 12.21
C MET A 145 -9.88 10.31 12.28
N ARG A 146 -10.31 9.05 12.42
CA ARG A 146 -9.44 7.89 12.59
C ARG A 146 -9.43 6.94 11.41
N CYS A 147 -10.41 7.07 10.51
CA CYS A 147 -10.46 6.32 9.25
C CYS A 147 -10.38 7.29 8.08
N PHE A 148 -9.51 6.98 7.12
CA PHE A 148 -9.28 7.79 5.93
C PHE A 148 -9.56 6.95 4.70
N SER A 149 -10.05 7.62 3.68
CA SER A 149 -10.29 6.98 2.40
C SER A 149 -9.72 7.80 1.27
N HIS A 150 -8.48 7.53 0.82
CA HIS A 150 -7.97 8.06 -0.45
C HIS A 150 -6.68 7.42 -0.87
N MET A 151 -6.62 6.96 -2.09
CA MET A 151 -5.38 6.77 -2.85
C MET A 151 -5.59 7.24 -4.28
N PRO A 152 -4.80 8.20 -4.77
CA PRO A 152 -4.86 8.58 -6.18
C PRO A 152 -4.27 7.46 -7.03
N VAL A 153 -4.96 7.09 -8.09
CA VAL A 153 -4.43 6.28 -9.17
C VAL A 153 -4.01 7.22 -10.28
N TYR A 154 -2.73 7.19 -10.60
CA TYR A 154 -2.17 8.04 -11.65
C TYR A 154 -2.34 7.40 -13.03
N PRO A 155 -2.62 8.19 -14.09
CA PRO A 155 -2.84 7.66 -15.42
C PRO A 155 -1.53 7.22 -16.08
N VAL A 156 -1.61 6.14 -16.87
CA VAL A 156 -0.50 5.65 -17.68
C VAL A 156 -0.87 5.76 -19.16
N LEU A 157 -0.01 6.42 -19.94
CA LEU A 157 -0.21 6.69 -21.34
C LEU A 157 0.87 6.04 -22.21
N LYS A 158 0.51 5.66 -23.43
CA LYS A 158 1.41 5.26 -24.52
C LYS A 158 1.26 6.19 -25.72
N LYS A 159 2.17 6.07 -26.68
CA LYS A 159 2.18 6.84 -27.94
C LYS A 159 2.20 8.35 -27.72
N ILE A 160 3.02 8.79 -26.79
CA ILE A 160 3.36 10.21 -26.63
C ILE A 160 4.61 10.54 -27.42
N ASP A 161 4.80 11.80 -27.78
CA ASP A 161 6.02 12.28 -28.45
C ASP A 161 7.13 12.47 -27.40
N GLU A 162 8.01 11.47 -27.30
CA GLU A 162 9.12 11.48 -26.33
C GLU A 162 10.14 12.61 -26.60
N SER A 163 10.19 13.17 -27.83
CA SER A 163 11.11 14.26 -28.16
C SER A 163 10.80 15.56 -27.42
N ARG A 164 9.59 15.70 -26.90
CA ARG A 164 9.16 16.83 -26.09
C ARG A 164 9.44 16.69 -24.59
N LEU A 165 9.89 15.50 -24.17
CA LEU A 165 10.17 15.23 -22.76
C LEU A 165 11.61 15.58 -22.45
N LEU A 166 11.81 16.36 -21.41
CA LEU A 166 13.10 16.86 -20.96
C LEU A 166 13.45 16.29 -19.59
N GLN A 167 14.74 16.33 -19.23
CA GLN A 167 15.24 15.93 -17.92
C GLN A 167 15.54 17.15 -17.05
N LYS A 168 15.45 16.95 -15.73
CA LYS A 168 15.95 17.89 -14.74
C LYS A 168 17.40 17.53 -14.37
N GLU A 169 18.22 18.49 -14.00
CA GLU A 169 19.57 18.22 -13.48
C GLU A 169 19.49 17.36 -12.21
N PHE A 170 20.32 16.32 -12.17
CA PHE A 170 20.42 15.37 -11.04
C PHE A 170 19.12 14.59 -10.77
N ASP A 171 18.25 14.45 -11.78
CA ASP A 171 17.01 13.70 -11.67
C ASP A 171 16.84 12.85 -12.94
N ASP A 172 17.31 11.62 -12.90
CA ASP A 172 17.22 10.66 -14.00
C ASP A 172 15.98 9.77 -13.87
N GLU A 173 15.20 9.91 -12.79
CA GLU A 173 14.02 9.11 -12.51
C GLU A 173 12.78 9.59 -13.27
N PHE A 174 12.69 10.92 -13.49
CA PHE A 174 11.52 11.54 -14.08
C PHE A 174 11.84 12.25 -15.41
N LEU A 175 10.82 12.30 -16.23
CA LEU A 175 10.78 13.09 -17.46
C LEU A 175 9.74 14.22 -17.28
N TYR A 176 9.96 15.33 -17.93
CA TYR A 176 9.14 16.52 -17.76
C TYR A 176 8.66 17.04 -19.11
N LEU A 177 7.34 17.23 -19.27
CA LEU A 177 6.78 17.95 -20.42
C LEU A 177 6.66 19.43 -20.03
N PRO A 178 7.49 20.31 -20.62
CA PRO A 178 7.36 21.74 -20.40
C PRO A 178 6.14 22.29 -21.13
N LEU A 179 5.39 23.17 -20.47
CA LEU A 179 4.24 23.87 -21.04
C LEU A 179 4.48 25.38 -20.96
N ASN A 180 4.23 26.08 -22.05
CA ASN A 180 4.09 27.54 -22.02
C ASN A 180 2.72 27.93 -21.48
N TYR A 181 2.49 29.25 -21.29
CA TYR A 181 1.22 29.75 -20.76
C TYR A 181 0.01 29.34 -21.61
N GLN A 182 0.13 29.42 -22.94
CA GLN A 182 -1.00 29.10 -23.85
C GLN A 182 -1.33 27.60 -23.85
N GLU A 183 -0.34 26.75 -23.81
CA GLU A 183 -0.51 25.29 -23.70
C GLU A 183 -1.16 24.91 -22.37
N TYR A 184 -0.71 25.53 -21.28
CA TYR A 184 -1.31 25.32 -19.96
C TYR A 184 -2.78 25.76 -19.92
N ILE A 185 -3.11 26.96 -20.44
CA ILE A 185 -4.48 27.45 -20.49
C ILE A 185 -5.36 26.57 -21.37
N ASN A 186 -4.83 26.07 -22.50
CA ASN A 186 -5.57 25.12 -23.32
C ASN A 186 -5.90 23.83 -22.54
N PHE A 187 -4.94 23.28 -21.82
CA PHE A 187 -5.14 22.11 -20.96
C PHE A 187 -6.22 22.37 -19.89
N ILE A 188 -6.14 23.50 -19.18
CA ILE A 188 -7.15 23.91 -18.18
C ILE A 188 -8.54 24.02 -18.82
N ASN A 189 -8.65 24.62 -20.01
CA ASN A 189 -9.94 24.78 -20.68
C ASN A 189 -10.58 23.42 -21.03
N HIS A 190 -9.82 22.39 -21.32
CA HIS A 190 -10.35 21.04 -21.55
C HIS A 190 -10.84 20.41 -20.24
N ILE A 191 -10.17 20.66 -19.11
CA ILE A 191 -10.67 20.23 -17.79
C ILE A 191 -11.97 20.94 -17.45
N VAL A 192 -12.04 22.27 -17.64
CA VAL A 192 -13.26 23.04 -17.40
C VAL A 192 -14.42 22.58 -18.30
N LYS A 193 -14.13 22.22 -19.55
CA LYS A 193 -15.14 21.67 -20.44
C LYS A 193 -15.69 20.34 -19.92
N GLY A 194 -14.83 19.44 -19.49
CA GLY A 194 -15.24 18.18 -18.88
C GLY A 194 -16.06 18.35 -17.60
N LEU A 195 -15.78 19.38 -16.78
CA LEU A 195 -16.56 19.70 -15.58
C LEU A 195 -18.00 20.14 -15.89
N ASN A 196 -18.26 20.69 -17.08
CA ASN A 196 -19.59 21.10 -17.51
C ASN A 196 -20.40 19.95 -18.15
N GLU A 197 -19.77 18.80 -18.43
CA GLU A 197 -20.43 17.58 -18.88
C GLU A 197 -20.77 16.81 -17.60
N GLU A 198 -22.05 16.43 -17.39
CA GLU A 198 -22.56 15.82 -16.14
C GLU A 198 -21.66 14.68 -15.64
N ILE A 199 -21.01 14.90 -14.50
CA ILE A 199 -20.30 13.86 -13.77
C ILE A 199 -21.32 13.18 -12.87
N ASP A 200 -21.40 11.86 -12.90
CA ASP A 200 -22.23 11.07 -11.99
C ASP A 200 -21.64 11.18 -10.58
N GLU A 201 -22.11 12.17 -9.81
CA GLU A 201 -21.56 12.56 -8.49
C GLU A 201 -21.66 11.49 -7.39
N LYS A 202 -22.21 10.31 -7.68
CA LYS A 202 -22.64 9.37 -6.63
C LYS A 202 -21.50 8.74 -5.82
N ASP A 203 -20.28 8.66 -6.34
CA ASP A 203 -19.21 7.87 -5.70
C ASP A 203 -17.96 8.65 -5.25
N PHE A 204 -17.87 9.97 -5.49
CA PHE A 204 -16.59 10.70 -5.37
C PHE A 204 -16.49 11.73 -4.22
N LYS A 205 -17.34 11.67 -3.22
CA LYS A 205 -17.41 12.73 -2.17
C LYS A 205 -16.16 12.89 -1.28
N LEU A 206 -15.16 12.02 -1.37
CA LEU A 206 -14.06 11.98 -0.42
C LEU A 206 -12.66 12.20 -1.02
N VAL A 207 -12.52 12.33 -2.33
CA VAL A 207 -11.21 12.57 -2.97
C VAL A 207 -10.98 14.07 -3.10
N GLU A 208 -10.07 14.59 -2.31
CA GLU A 208 -9.62 15.98 -2.40
C GLU A 208 -8.41 16.08 -3.35
N ASN A 209 -8.33 17.19 -4.08
CA ASN A 209 -7.19 17.55 -4.93
C ASN A 209 -7.01 16.74 -6.22
N THR A 210 -8.08 16.24 -6.81
CA THR A 210 -8.04 15.81 -8.21
C THR A 210 -7.83 17.04 -9.12
N MET A 211 -7.43 16.80 -10.39
CA MET A 211 -7.21 17.92 -11.31
C MET A 211 -8.46 18.79 -11.47
N GLU A 212 -9.65 18.18 -11.43
CA GLU A 212 -10.94 18.87 -11.48
C GLU A 212 -11.14 19.77 -10.26
N ASP A 213 -10.92 19.23 -9.06
CA ASP A 213 -11.06 19.99 -7.80
C ASP A 213 -10.09 21.18 -7.72
N LEU A 214 -8.86 20.96 -8.23
CA LEU A 214 -7.84 22.00 -8.24
C LEU A 214 -8.19 23.11 -9.22
N VAL A 215 -8.67 22.75 -10.40
CA VAL A 215 -9.08 23.73 -11.43
C VAL A 215 -10.33 24.48 -11.02
N ASP A 216 -11.32 23.84 -10.40
CA ASP A 216 -12.52 24.47 -9.87
C ASP A 216 -12.19 25.52 -8.78
N LYS A 217 -11.20 25.23 -7.93
CA LYS A 217 -10.68 26.18 -6.93
C LYS A 217 -9.89 27.35 -7.53
N GLY A 218 -9.54 27.29 -8.81
CA GLY A 218 -8.83 28.35 -9.54
C GLY A 218 -7.72 27.83 -10.47
N LYS A 219 -7.54 28.50 -11.59
CA LYS A 219 -6.66 28.08 -12.70
C LYS A 219 -5.21 27.77 -12.30
N ASP A 220 -4.66 28.47 -11.32
CA ASP A 220 -3.27 28.31 -10.89
C ASP A 220 -3.08 27.20 -9.84
N ASN A 221 -4.16 26.67 -9.25
CA ASN A 221 -4.02 25.66 -8.20
C ASN A 221 -3.44 24.35 -8.72
N LEU A 222 -3.83 23.90 -9.91
CA LEU A 222 -3.22 22.69 -10.50
C LEU A 222 -1.73 22.88 -10.77
N LYS A 223 -1.33 24.05 -11.29
CA LYS A 223 0.07 24.40 -11.48
C LYS A 223 0.84 24.36 -10.15
N ASN A 224 0.31 25.01 -9.14
CA ASN A 224 0.99 25.15 -7.84
C ASN A 224 1.04 23.85 -7.05
N TYR A 225 0.18 22.88 -7.35
CA TYR A 225 0.12 21.58 -6.66
C TYR A 225 0.89 20.49 -7.39
N ALA A 226 0.58 20.23 -8.67
CA ALA A 226 1.05 19.07 -9.42
C ALA A 226 1.90 19.41 -10.66
N MET A 227 1.94 20.67 -11.08
CA MET A 227 2.63 21.09 -12.31
C MET A 227 3.59 22.26 -12.07
N MET A 228 4.27 22.26 -10.92
CA MET A 228 5.18 23.36 -10.55
C MET A 228 6.33 23.53 -11.56
N PRO A 229 6.61 24.77 -12.00
CA PRO A 229 7.73 25.05 -12.89
C PRO A 229 9.08 24.64 -12.30
N VAL A 230 9.85 23.86 -13.01
CA VAL A 230 11.25 23.50 -12.66
C VAL A 230 12.18 23.88 -13.80
N LEU A 231 13.44 24.10 -13.48
CA LEU A 231 14.48 24.32 -14.50
C LEU A 231 14.85 22.96 -15.12
N LEU A 232 14.87 22.87 -16.44
CA LEU A 232 15.18 21.65 -17.18
C LEU A 232 16.52 21.80 -17.93
N LYS A 233 17.23 20.70 -18.16
CA LYS A 233 18.60 20.70 -18.72
C LYS A 233 18.72 21.44 -20.06
N GLU A 234 17.70 21.38 -20.91
CA GLU A 234 17.77 21.81 -22.31
C GLU A 234 17.14 23.18 -22.55
N ILE A 235 16.63 23.84 -21.50
CA ILE A 235 16.02 25.17 -21.59
C ILE A 235 16.57 26.11 -20.53
N ASN A 236 16.92 27.32 -20.95
CA ASN A 236 17.53 28.33 -20.08
C ASN A 236 16.53 29.05 -19.18
N GLU A 237 15.26 29.00 -19.51
CA GLU A 237 14.19 29.66 -18.76
C GLU A 237 13.21 28.62 -18.20
N LYS A 238 12.67 28.90 -17.02
CA LYS A 238 11.63 28.05 -16.46
C LYS A 238 10.37 28.09 -17.32
N PRO A 239 9.81 26.95 -17.72
CA PRO A 239 8.51 26.90 -18.38
C PRO A 239 7.40 27.45 -17.46
N TYR A 240 6.24 27.77 -18.03
CA TYR A 240 5.11 28.25 -17.22
C TYR A 240 4.58 27.17 -16.28
N ALA A 241 4.50 25.93 -16.75
CA ALA A 241 4.16 24.74 -15.98
C ALA A 241 4.94 23.53 -16.51
N VAL A 242 5.03 22.46 -15.73
CA VAL A 242 5.59 21.18 -16.18
C VAL A 242 4.70 20.03 -15.78
N LEU A 243 4.48 19.09 -16.69
CA LEU A 243 3.89 17.80 -16.36
C LEU A 243 5.02 16.82 -16.07
N LYS A 244 4.98 16.18 -14.91
CA LYS A 244 5.97 15.20 -14.46
C LYS A 244 5.55 13.80 -14.88
N LEU A 245 6.43 13.06 -15.50
CA LEU A 245 6.17 11.70 -15.98
C LEU A 245 7.26 10.74 -15.49
N ARG A 246 6.87 9.48 -15.34
CA ARG A 246 7.79 8.37 -15.08
C ARG A 246 7.63 7.34 -16.18
N LYS A 247 8.75 6.90 -16.76
CA LYS A 247 8.74 5.81 -17.76
C LYS A 247 8.54 4.48 -17.01
N THR A 248 7.53 3.72 -17.41
CA THR A 248 7.20 2.39 -16.90
C THR A 248 7.18 1.38 -18.03
N GLU A 249 7.10 0.10 -17.73
CA GLU A 249 6.96 -0.95 -18.75
C GLU A 249 5.65 -0.84 -19.54
N LYS A 250 4.61 -0.33 -18.86
CA LYS A 250 3.28 -0.16 -19.47
C LYS A 250 3.13 1.14 -20.24
N GLY A 251 4.09 2.07 -20.16
CA GLY A 251 4.05 3.37 -20.79
C GLY A 251 4.59 4.48 -19.89
N PHE A 252 4.06 5.68 -20.02
CA PHE A 252 4.43 6.85 -19.21
C PHE A 252 3.36 7.16 -18.21
N ARG A 253 3.69 7.02 -16.92
CA ARG A 253 2.80 7.40 -15.82
C ARG A 253 2.91 8.90 -15.59
N ILE A 254 1.78 9.59 -15.54
CA ILE A 254 1.73 10.99 -15.14
C ILE A 254 1.72 11.03 -13.61
N GLU A 255 2.67 11.73 -13.02
CA GLU A 255 2.79 11.83 -11.57
C GLU A 255 1.93 12.96 -11.00
N GLU A 256 1.44 12.79 -9.79
CA GLU A 256 0.77 13.81 -8.99
C GLU A 256 -0.58 14.31 -9.54
N ILE A 257 -1.08 13.75 -10.65
CA ILE A 257 -2.38 14.11 -11.22
C ILE A 257 -3.34 12.92 -11.13
N SER A 258 -4.34 13.04 -10.27
CA SER A 258 -5.51 12.16 -10.20
C SER A 258 -6.73 12.82 -10.86
N SER A 259 -7.73 12.03 -11.22
CA SER A 259 -8.92 12.51 -11.91
C SER A 259 -10.16 11.70 -11.54
N LYS A 260 -11.30 12.39 -11.49
CA LYS A 260 -12.64 11.81 -11.35
C LYS A 260 -13.34 11.59 -12.69
N PHE A 261 -12.78 12.10 -13.77
CA PHE A 261 -13.36 11.95 -15.10
C PHE A 261 -13.40 10.49 -15.54
N ASP A 262 -14.37 10.17 -16.36
CA ASP A 262 -14.40 8.91 -17.09
C ASP A 262 -13.23 8.82 -18.08
N LEU A 263 -13.06 7.65 -18.71
CA LEU A 263 -11.97 7.42 -19.64
C LEU A 263 -12.02 8.36 -20.86
N ILE A 264 -13.21 8.70 -21.35
CA ILE A 264 -13.40 9.53 -22.56
C ILE A 264 -12.96 10.96 -22.26
N ASN A 265 -13.41 11.53 -21.15
CA ASN A 265 -13.03 12.87 -20.72
C ASN A 265 -11.53 12.95 -20.40
N GLN A 266 -10.94 11.94 -19.74
CA GLN A 266 -9.50 11.88 -19.53
C GLN A 266 -8.73 11.85 -20.86
N MET A 267 -9.17 11.05 -21.83
CA MET A 267 -8.55 11.04 -23.18
C MET A 267 -8.60 12.41 -23.83
N GLN A 268 -9.73 13.12 -23.78
CA GLN A 268 -9.85 14.46 -24.34
C GLN A 268 -8.92 15.46 -23.65
N VAL A 269 -8.84 15.42 -22.33
CA VAL A 269 -7.98 16.29 -21.54
C VAL A 269 -6.51 16.05 -21.86
N PHE A 270 -6.03 14.82 -21.78
CA PHE A 270 -4.61 14.53 -22.02
C PHE A 270 -4.20 14.70 -23.49
N SER A 271 -5.08 14.39 -24.46
CA SER A 271 -4.80 14.63 -25.89
C SER A 271 -4.73 16.11 -26.25
N SER A 272 -5.16 17.03 -25.39
CA SER A 272 -5.02 18.47 -25.59
C SER A 272 -3.59 19.00 -25.37
N LEU A 273 -2.73 18.17 -24.78
CA LEU A 273 -1.32 18.48 -24.56
C LEU A 273 -0.53 18.25 -25.85
N ASN A 274 0.31 19.21 -26.21
CA ASN A 274 1.18 19.09 -27.38
C ASN A 274 2.15 17.92 -27.24
N GLY A 275 2.11 17.01 -28.22
CA GLY A 275 2.87 15.76 -28.20
C GLY A 275 2.10 14.58 -27.61
N PHE A 276 0.85 14.80 -27.18
CA PHE A 276 -0.02 13.75 -26.62
C PHE A 276 -1.28 13.52 -27.48
N GLU A 277 -1.38 14.16 -28.65
CA GLU A 277 -2.57 14.12 -29.51
C GLU A 277 -2.98 12.69 -29.91
N ASN A 278 -1.99 11.80 -30.03
CA ASN A 278 -2.19 10.40 -30.39
C ASN A 278 -2.04 9.45 -29.19
N SER A 279 -2.02 9.98 -27.98
CA SER A 279 -1.81 9.16 -26.78
C SER A 279 -2.97 8.18 -26.55
N ILE A 280 -2.63 7.04 -25.96
CA ILE A 280 -3.58 6.01 -25.56
C ILE A 280 -3.44 5.83 -24.05
N ILE A 281 -4.55 5.98 -23.31
CA ILE A 281 -4.59 5.68 -21.89
C ILE A 281 -4.62 4.16 -21.71
N VAL A 282 -3.56 3.61 -21.15
CA VAL A 282 -3.42 2.19 -20.80
C VAL A 282 -4.05 1.92 -19.42
N LYS A 283 -3.91 2.89 -18.52
CA LYS A 283 -4.55 2.93 -17.22
C LYS A 283 -5.12 4.32 -17.00
N LYS A 284 -6.42 4.43 -16.71
CA LYS A 284 -7.04 5.72 -16.41
C LYS A 284 -6.60 6.22 -15.03
N ALA A 285 -6.55 7.54 -14.87
CA ALA A 285 -6.55 8.12 -13.53
C ALA A 285 -7.84 7.72 -12.84
N ASP A 286 -7.75 7.46 -11.56
CA ASP A 286 -8.90 7.14 -10.74
C ASP A 286 -8.66 7.70 -9.34
N ALA A 287 -9.74 7.79 -8.60
CA ALA A 287 -9.69 8.10 -7.20
C ALA A 287 -10.35 6.95 -6.48
N LEU A 288 -9.54 6.14 -5.82
CA LEU A 288 -10.03 4.97 -5.13
C LEU A 288 -10.34 5.34 -3.69
N ASP A 289 -11.56 5.04 -3.30
CA ASP A 289 -11.90 5.03 -1.89
C ASP A 289 -11.17 3.87 -1.22
N ILE A 290 -10.15 4.21 -0.46
CA ILE A 290 -9.42 3.25 0.34
C ILE A 290 -9.74 3.48 1.80
N CYS A 291 -10.09 2.41 2.51
CA CYS A 291 -10.18 2.44 3.95
C CYS A 291 -8.85 2.06 4.57
N PHE A 292 -8.25 2.97 5.30
CA PHE A 292 -7.16 2.67 6.23
C PHE A 292 -7.28 3.50 7.51
N LEU A 293 -6.67 3.05 8.58
CA LEU A 293 -6.75 3.67 9.88
C LEU A 293 -5.62 4.67 10.10
N ASN A 294 -5.89 5.76 10.82
CA ASN A 294 -4.82 6.46 11.49
C ASN A 294 -4.35 5.62 12.68
N SER A 295 -3.48 4.67 12.38
CA SER A 295 -3.08 3.56 13.25
C SER A 295 -2.61 4.00 14.62
N ARG A 296 -1.95 5.16 14.71
CA ARG A 296 -1.49 5.77 15.98
C ARG A 296 -2.59 5.92 17.04
N TYR A 297 -3.82 6.17 16.60
CA TYR A 297 -4.95 6.40 17.52
C TYR A 297 -5.84 5.18 17.72
N VAL A 298 -5.59 4.11 16.97
CA VAL A 298 -6.44 2.92 16.95
C VAL A 298 -5.75 1.71 17.52
N VAL A 299 -4.45 1.53 17.29
CA VAL A 299 -3.70 0.34 17.68
C VAL A 299 -2.48 0.66 18.55
N ASN A 300 -2.14 -0.28 19.42
CA ASN A 300 -0.89 -0.28 20.17
C ASN A 300 0.27 -0.85 19.32
N GLN A 301 1.47 -0.92 19.91
CA GLN A 301 2.67 -1.45 19.26
C GLN A 301 2.56 -2.91 18.79
N PHE A 302 1.56 -3.65 19.21
CA PHE A 302 1.30 -5.06 18.84
C PHE A 302 0.21 -5.19 17.79
N HIS A 303 -0.20 -4.08 17.17
CA HIS A 303 -1.35 -3.97 16.25
C HIS A 303 -2.69 -4.36 16.91
N GLN A 304 -2.76 -4.39 18.23
CA GLN A 304 -3.98 -4.64 19.00
C GLN A 304 -4.76 -3.34 19.21
N CYS A 305 -6.06 -3.39 19.10
CA CYS A 305 -6.95 -2.24 19.27
C CYS A 305 -6.92 -1.70 20.70
N PHE A 306 -6.77 -0.37 20.86
CA PHE A 306 -6.86 0.27 22.18
C PHE A 306 -8.22 0.13 22.87
N GLN A 307 -9.30 0.03 22.07
CA GLN A 307 -10.67 0.01 22.59
C GLN A 307 -11.19 -1.39 22.88
N ASN A 308 -10.58 -2.42 22.26
CA ASN A 308 -10.96 -3.82 22.44
C ASN A 308 -9.75 -4.73 22.26
N GLU A 309 -9.31 -5.36 23.32
CA GLU A 309 -8.14 -6.24 23.35
C GLU A 309 -8.27 -7.50 22.48
N ASN A 310 -9.49 -7.89 22.08
CA ASN A 310 -9.72 -9.02 21.19
C ASN A 310 -9.60 -8.65 19.70
N ILE A 311 -9.49 -7.36 19.35
CA ILE A 311 -9.41 -6.90 17.96
C ILE A 311 -7.97 -6.54 17.64
N PHE A 312 -7.48 -7.07 16.51
CA PHE A 312 -6.18 -6.79 15.94
C PHE A 312 -6.31 -6.33 14.48
N PHE A 313 -5.29 -5.66 13.97
CA PHE A 313 -5.27 -5.17 12.59
C PHE A 313 -4.00 -5.62 11.88
N ALA A 314 -4.08 -5.88 10.57
CA ALA A 314 -2.94 -6.23 9.74
C ALA A 314 -3.09 -5.73 8.30
N GLY A 315 -1.98 -5.47 7.62
CA GLY A 315 -1.93 -5.14 6.20
C GLY A 315 -2.42 -3.73 5.87
N SER A 316 -3.04 -3.61 4.71
CA SER A 316 -3.36 -2.31 4.09
C SER A 316 -4.29 -1.43 4.93
N ILE A 317 -5.13 -2.00 5.76
CA ILE A 317 -5.96 -1.25 6.72
C ILE A 317 -5.14 -0.38 7.69
N LEU A 318 -3.86 -0.71 7.89
CA LEU A 318 -2.90 0.06 8.70
C LEU A 318 -2.15 1.14 7.90
N GLY A 319 -2.52 1.36 6.62
CA GLY A 319 -1.88 2.33 5.73
C GLY A 319 -0.64 1.79 5.01
N ILE A 320 -0.48 0.48 4.92
CA ILE A 320 0.63 -0.21 4.25
C ILE A 320 0.24 -0.49 2.80
N THR A 321 1.18 -0.37 1.86
CA THR A 321 0.89 -0.51 0.44
C THR A 321 1.66 -1.63 -0.28
N GLY A 322 2.81 -2.09 0.23
CA GLY A 322 3.60 -3.17 -0.39
C GLY A 322 3.08 -4.57 -0.05
N TYR A 323 3.17 -5.54 -0.98
CA TYR A 323 2.73 -6.90 -0.69
C TYR A 323 3.63 -7.57 0.37
N VAL A 324 4.96 -7.38 0.29
CA VAL A 324 5.90 -7.90 1.31
C VAL A 324 5.65 -7.24 2.65
N ASP A 325 5.34 -5.92 2.65
CA ASP A 325 4.99 -5.16 3.86
C ASP A 325 3.70 -5.65 4.48
N CYS A 326 2.70 -5.96 3.66
CA CYS A 326 1.44 -6.55 4.11
C CYS A 326 1.67 -7.94 4.73
N ILE A 327 2.51 -8.79 4.10
CA ILE A 327 2.92 -10.07 4.66
C ILE A 327 3.62 -9.86 6.01
N ALA A 328 4.57 -8.91 6.09
CA ALA A 328 5.29 -8.59 7.32
C ALA A 328 4.36 -8.15 8.46
N SER A 329 3.42 -7.26 8.15
CA SER A 329 2.40 -6.84 9.10
C SER A 329 1.51 -8.00 9.55
N GLY A 330 1.12 -8.87 8.61
CA GLY A 330 0.36 -10.08 8.88
C GLY A 330 1.10 -11.03 9.83
N LEU A 331 2.36 -11.34 9.52
CA LEU A 331 3.19 -12.20 10.36
C LEU A 331 3.37 -11.62 11.77
N TYR A 332 3.68 -10.31 11.88
CA TYR A 332 3.85 -9.67 13.19
C TYR A 332 2.56 -9.69 14.01
N THR A 333 1.43 -9.42 13.38
CA THR A 333 0.13 -9.52 14.06
C THR A 333 -0.15 -10.94 14.50
N ALA A 334 0.10 -11.93 13.64
CA ALA A 334 -0.11 -13.34 13.97
C ALA A 334 0.79 -13.84 15.13
N LEU A 335 2.07 -13.40 15.16
CA LEU A 335 2.97 -13.68 16.29
C LEU A 335 2.40 -13.20 17.61
N ASN A 336 1.86 -11.96 17.64
CA ASN A 336 1.27 -11.40 18.85
C ASN A 336 -0.08 -12.03 19.21
N VAL A 337 -0.93 -12.32 18.22
CA VAL A 337 -2.20 -13.03 18.44
C VAL A 337 -1.95 -14.45 18.97
N ASN A 338 -0.93 -15.16 18.48
CA ASN A 338 -0.55 -16.47 19.00
C ASN A 338 -0.18 -16.40 20.51
N LYS A 339 0.57 -15.37 20.91
CA LYS A 339 0.89 -15.15 22.33
C LYS A 339 -0.36 -14.77 23.14
N TYR A 340 -1.14 -13.80 22.66
CA TYR A 340 -2.36 -13.34 23.31
C TYR A 340 -3.41 -14.45 23.47
N PHE A 341 -3.63 -15.25 22.43
CA PHE A 341 -4.59 -16.36 22.46
C PHE A 341 -4.18 -17.46 23.43
N SER A 342 -2.87 -17.63 23.63
CA SER A 342 -2.28 -18.59 24.59
C SER A 342 -2.08 -18.03 26.00
N ASP A 343 -2.67 -16.86 26.32
CA ASP A 343 -2.48 -16.15 27.60
C ASP A 343 -1.02 -15.84 27.94
N LYS A 344 -0.18 -15.60 26.92
CA LYS A 344 1.24 -15.23 27.06
C LYS A 344 1.46 -13.76 26.71
N GLN A 345 2.55 -13.20 27.22
CA GLN A 345 2.91 -11.82 26.93
C GLN A 345 3.28 -11.63 25.45
N MET A 346 2.69 -10.61 24.82
CA MET A 346 3.08 -10.15 23.49
C MET A 346 4.45 -9.50 23.54
N ILE A 347 5.23 -9.64 22.46
CA ILE A 347 6.65 -9.26 22.43
C ILE A 347 6.89 -8.33 21.25
N PRO A 348 7.48 -7.13 21.46
CA PRO A 348 7.86 -6.26 20.36
C PRO A 348 9.07 -6.81 19.63
N LEU A 349 9.08 -6.63 18.30
CA LEU A 349 10.23 -6.98 17.48
C LEU A 349 11.42 -6.02 17.72
N PRO A 350 12.65 -6.49 17.47
CA PRO A 350 13.84 -5.67 17.57
C PRO A 350 13.76 -4.45 16.65
N ARG A 351 14.15 -3.28 17.15
CA ARG A 351 14.21 -2.04 16.34
C ARG A 351 15.31 -2.03 15.30
N ASP A 352 16.26 -2.95 15.39
CA ASP A 352 17.33 -3.15 14.44
C ASP A 352 16.91 -4.05 13.25
N SER A 353 15.61 -4.32 13.09
CA SER A 353 15.03 -5.09 11.99
C SER A 353 14.05 -4.25 11.16
N CYS A 354 13.91 -4.54 9.85
CA CYS A 354 12.94 -3.91 8.97
C CYS A 354 11.50 -4.12 9.47
N ILE A 355 11.15 -5.35 9.82
CA ILE A 355 9.81 -5.66 10.36
C ILE A 355 9.55 -4.94 11.69
N GLY A 356 10.55 -4.78 12.55
CA GLY A 356 10.43 -4.03 13.80
C GLY A 356 10.27 -2.53 13.57
N MET A 357 10.99 -1.98 12.58
CA MET A 357 10.84 -0.57 12.19
C MET A 357 9.51 -0.30 11.49
N LEU A 358 9.03 -1.22 10.63
CA LEU A 358 7.71 -1.16 10.04
C LEU A 358 6.62 -1.11 11.13
N ALA A 359 6.66 -2.01 12.08
CA ALA A 359 5.72 -2.05 13.20
C ALA A 359 5.74 -0.75 14.03
N LYS A 360 6.94 -0.19 14.28
CA LYS A 360 7.09 1.11 14.94
C LYS A 360 6.48 2.25 14.13
N ARG A 361 6.72 2.26 12.81
CA ARG A 361 6.24 3.32 11.92
C ARG A 361 4.72 3.37 11.88
N ILE A 362 4.06 2.22 11.81
CA ILE A 362 2.60 2.10 11.85
C ILE A 362 2.00 2.88 13.01
N VAL A 363 2.59 2.80 14.19
CA VAL A 363 2.06 3.45 15.41
C VAL A 363 2.64 4.84 15.69
N SER A 364 3.68 5.25 14.97
CA SER A 364 4.38 6.54 15.22
C SER A 364 4.03 7.64 14.24
N SER A 365 3.27 7.38 13.18
CA SER A 365 2.88 8.40 12.21
C SER A 365 2.16 9.56 12.89
N ALA A 366 2.75 10.77 12.79
CA ALA A 366 2.26 11.97 13.49
C ALA A 366 1.37 12.85 12.62
N SER A 367 1.09 12.45 11.39
CA SER A 367 0.31 13.26 10.45
C SER A 367 -1.16 13.36 10.87
N ILE A 368 -1.73 14.56 10.80
CA ILE A 368 -3.16 14.80 10.98
C ILE A 368 -3.94 14.20 9.79
N LYS A 369 -3.32 14.21 8.59
CA LYS A 369 -3.82 13.55 7.38
C LYS A 369 -2.78 12.50 6.96
N PRO A 370 -2.80 11.29 7.54
CA PRO A 370 -1.84 10.26 7.15
C PRO A 370 -2.08 9.88 5.69
N GLN A 371 -0.98 9.74 4.97
CA GLN A 371 -0.97 9.11 3.66
C GLN A 371 -0.56 7.64 3.83
N PRO A 372 -1.06 6.74 2.98
CA PRO A 372 -0.49 5.42 2.90
C PRO A 372 1.01 5.54 2.70
N PHE A 373 1.79 4.83 3.50
CA PHE A 373 3.24 4.96 3.40
C PHE A 373 3.84 3.82 2.59
N ILE A 374 4.84 4.19 1.83
CA ILE A 374 5.69 3.33 1.03
C ILE A 374 7.12 3.45 1.58
N ASP A 375 7.66 2.39 2.09
CA ASP A 375 9.04 1.91 2.08
C ASP A 375 10.20 2.80 2.51
N ASP A 376 10.11 3.54 3.56
CA ASP A 376 11.32 3.96 4.25
C ASP A 376 11.27 3.50 5.71
N TYR A 377 11.89 2.36 5.98
CA TYR A 377 11.98 1.82 7.36
C TYR A 377 13.05 2.51 8.19
N GLY A 378 13.85 3.40 7.57
CA GLY A 378 14.92 4.14 8.26
C GLY A 378 16.06 3.25 8.77
N LEU A 379 16.22 2.03 8.25
CA LEU A 379 17.36 1.15 8.57
C LEU A 379 18.51 1.31 7.60
N ILE A 380 18.18 1.51 6.33
CA ILE A 380 19.12 1.79 5.27
C ILE A 380 18.92 3.25 4.89
N ASP A 381 19.83 4.09 5.37
CA ASP A 381 19.86 5.51 5.08
C ASP A 381 20.11 5.78 3.58
N ASP A 382 20.39 7.01 3.19
CA ASP A 382 20.67 7.40 1.80
C ASP A 382 21.92 6.73 1.20
N ASN A 383 22.65 5.93 1.98
CA ASN A 383 23.82 5.15 1.55
C ASN A 383 23.47 3.71 1.07
N PHE A 384 22.29 3.51 0.51
CA PHE A 384 21.86 2.20 0.01
C PHE A 384 22.68 1.65 -1.18
N GLU A 385 23.53 2.48 -1.79
CA GLU A 385 24.50 2.08 -2.82
C GLU A 385 25.82 1.58 -2.24
N ASP A 386 26.09 1.80 -0.96
CA ASP A 386 27.29 1.32 -0.27
C ASP A 386 27.08 -0.15 0.18
N GLU A 387 27.68 -1.08 -0.56
CA GLU A 387 27.55 -2.52 -0.31
C GLU A 387 28.02 -2.94 1.09
N GLU A 388 29.02 -2.26 1.67
CA GLU A 388 29.52 -2.55 3.01
C GLU A 388 28.49 -2.14 4.08
N ILE A 389 27.89 -0.97 3.94
CA ILE A 389 26.83 -0.46 4.84
C ILE A 389 25.62 -1.37 4.75
N VAL A 390 25.18 -1.68 3.54
CA VAL A 390 24.04 -2.59 3.29
C VAL A 390 24.30 -3.97 3.92
N SER A 391 25.46 -4.57 3.64
CA SER A 391 25.83 -5.89 4.18
C SER A 391 25.89 -5.91 5.72
N LYS A 392 26.40 -4.85 6.33
CA LYS A 392 26.47 -4.70 7.80
C LYS A 392 25.07 -4.58 8.40
N THR A 393 24.20 -3.80 7.77
CA THR A 393 22.80 -3.62 8.19
C THR A 393 22.03 -4.92 8.10
N PHE A 394 22.18 -5.67 7.00
CA PHE A 394 21.57 -7.00 6.83
C PHE A 394 22.00 -7.95 7.94
N ARG A 395 23.32 -8.03 8.22
CA ARG A 395 23.84 -8.92 9.28
C ARG A 395 23.27 -8.56 10.63
N LYS A 396 23.33 -7.27 11.00
CA LYS A 396 22.81 -6.78 12.28
C LYS A 396 21.32 -7.10 12.48
N SER A 397 20.52 -6.91 11.43
CA SER A 397 19.10 -7.21 11.47
C SER A 397 18.81 -8.69 11.65
N ILE A 398 19.46 -9.55 10.86
CA ILE A 398 19.26 -11.00 10.92
C ILE A 398 19.72 -11.54 12.28
N ASP A 399 20.85 -11.09 12.83
CA ASP A 399 21.34 -11.49 14.15
C ASP A 399 20.35 -11.11 15.27
N ALA A 400 19.80 -9.88 15.20
CA ALA A 400 18.81 -9.41 16.18
C ALA A 400 17.52 -10.26 16.13
N LEU A 401 17.06 -10.61 14.92
CA LEU A 401 15.87 -11.45 14.75
C LEU A 401 16.10 -12.92 15.10
N ALA A 402 17.29 -13.45 14.84
CA ALA A 402 17.66 -14.80 15.27
C ALA A 402 17.59 -14.93 16.80
N GLN A 403 18.14 -13.94 17.53
CA GLN A 403 18.04 -13.87 18.98
C GLN A 403 16.58 -13.73 19.44
N PHE A 404 15.79 -12.86 18.80
CA PHE A 404 14.38 -12.72 19.10
C PHE A 404 13.62 -14.03 18.90
N LYS A 405 13.90 -14.75 17.79
CA LYS A 405 13.27 -16.04 17.51
C LYS A 405 13.57 -17.08 18.59
N GLU A 406 14.82 -17.18 19.04
CA GLU A 406 15.20 -18.05 20.13
C GLU A 406 14.46 -17.68 21.44
N ASP A 407 14.44 -16.41 21.78
CA ASP A 407 13.76 -15.91 22.97
C ASP A 407 12.23 -16.13 22.90
N TYR A 408 11.66 -16.00 21.69
CA TYR A 408 10.24 -16.26 21.44
C TYR A 408 9.88 -17.75 21.62
N LEU A 409 10.72 -18.65 21.09
CA LEU A 409 10.51 -20.11 21.16
C LEU A 409 10.77 -20.64 22.58
N ASN A 410 11.82 -20.17 23.24
CA ASN A 410 12.24 -20.62 24.56
C ASN A 410 11.41 -20.04 25.71
N GLY A 411 10.45 -19.19 25.41
CA GLY A 411 9.55 -18.62 26.42
C GLY A 411 10.23 -17.69 27.42
N LYS A 412 11.38 -17.09 27.07
CA LYS A 412 12.12 -16.15 27.94
C LYS A 412 11.30 -14.93 28.40
N TYR A 413 10.20 -14.69 27.74
CA TYR A 413 9.24 -13.64 28.05
C TYR A 413 7.94 -14.28 28.62
N VAL A 414 8.06 -14.94 29.72
CA VAL A 414 6.93 -15.46 30.52
C VAL A 414 6.65 -14.49 31.65
#